data_05fac6dbe1b6c0cc14b84d0c7480b28c
#
_entry.id   05fac6dbe1b6c0cc14b84d0c7480b28c
#
_cell.length_a   1.000
_cell.length_b   1.000
_cell.length_c   1.000
_cell.angle_alpha   90.00
_cell.angle_beta   90.00
_cell.angle_gamma   90.00
#
_symmetry.space_group_name_H-M   'P 1'
#
loop_
_entity.id
_entity.type
_entity.pdbx_description
1 polymer ?
#
loop_
_entity_poly.entity_id
_entity_poly.type
_entity_poly.pdbx_seq_one_letter_code
_entity_poly.pdbx_strand_id
1 'polypeptide(L)'
;MRRAICIGEALRDTDFSNNTLGAKITELWPELELFSTYASTEMQTSITECGHHCGGHVPADMLLVELLHEQNNPVPEGQEGEVVITTLGVRGMPLLRFKTGDICIARTGRCACGRTTMRLSSVIGRRGQMIKFKGTTLYPPALYDVLENIPGVNNYIIEVFTGSLGTDQIVLRIGSTRRDEAFEKEIKDTFRSKVRVAPEV
;
A
#
# COMPACT_ATOMS: atom_id res chain seq x y z
N MET A 1 17.03 14.11 -16.21
CA MET A 1 16.05 13.03 -16.35
C MET A 1 14.69 13.65 -16.08
N ARG A 2 13.68 13.39 -16.91
CA ARG A 2 12.35 14.01 -16.74
C ARG A 2 11.28 13.05 -16.24
N ARG A 3 11.51 11.74 -16.33
CA ARG A 3 10.56 10.68 -15.94
C ARG A 3 11.27 9.57 -15.18
N ALA A 4 10.64 9.07 -14.13
CA ALA A 4 11.08 7.89 -13.40
C ALA A 4 9.91 6.93 -13.21
N ILE A 5 10.15 5.65 -13.52
CA ILE A 5 9.23 4.56 -13.20
C ILE A 5 9.78 3.89 -11.96
N CYS A 6 8.99 3.90 -10.90
CA CYS A 6 9.38 3.39 -9.58
C CYS A 6 8.64 2.09 -9.28
N ILE A 7 9.40 1.10 -8.83
CA ILE A 7 8.91 -0.23 -8.47
C ILE A 7 9.47 -0.62 -7.11
N GLY A 8 8.72 -1.42 -6.36
CA GLY A 8 9.14 -1.96 -5.07
C GLY A 8 8.65 -1.15 -3.88
N GLU A 9 8.43 0.16 -4.05
CA GLU A 9 7.90 1.04 -3.04
C GLU A 9 6.61 1.73 -3.52
N ALA A 10 5.65 1.89 -2.62
CA ALA A 10 4.44 2.66 -2.91
C ALA A 10 4.76 4.16 -2.95
N LEU A 11 4.35 4.85 -4.01
CA LEU A 11 4.48 6.31 -4.16
C LEU A 11 3.15 7.04 -4.01
N ARG A 12 2.04 6.30 -3.98
CA ARG A 12 0.68 6.85 -3.96
C ARG A 12 -0.10 6.30 -2.78
N ASP A 13 -0.96 7.14 -2.26
CA ASP A 13 -2.02 6.74 -1.34
C ASP A 13 -3.18 6.05 -2.06
N THR A 14 -4.16 5.58 -1.32
CA THR A 14 -5.34 4.87 -1.86
C THR A 14 -6.24 5.74 -2.71
N ASP A 15 -6.15 7.06 -2.56
CA ASP A 15 -6.84 8.07 -3.38
C ASP A 15 -6.06 8.47 -4.65
N PHE A 16 -4.87 7.87 -4.86
CA PHE A 16 -3.90 8.11 -5.94
C PHE A 16 -3.09 9.41 -5.82
N SER A 17 -3.24 10.17 -4.75
CA SER A 17 -2.33 11.28 -4.44
C SER A 17 -0.93 10.76 -4.07
N ASN A 18 0.07 11.63 -4.10
CA ASN A 18 1.39 11.28 -3.59
C ASN A 18 1.31 10.97 -2.09
N ASN A 19 1.83 9.81 -1.69
CA ASN A 19 2.12 9.55 -0.28
C ASN A 19 3.34 10.38 0.16
N THR A 20 3.76 10.24 1.43
CA THR A 20 4.89 10.96 1.99
C THR A 20 6.17 10.83 1.17
N LEU A 21 6.51 9.62 0.71
CA LEU A 21 7.70 9.38 -0.12
C LEU A 21 7.57 10.05 -1.48
N GLY A 22 6.44 9.86 -2.17
CA GLY A 22 6.18 10.49 -3.45
C GLY A 22 6.17 12.01 -3.40
N ALA A 23 5.58 12.59 -2.35
CA ALA A 23 5.60 14.03 -2.09
C ALA A 23 7.02 14.55 -1.86
N LYS A 24 7.81 13.84 -1.04
CA LYS A 24 9.20 14.22 -0.75
C LYS A 24 10.10 14.20 -1.98
N ILE A 25 9.96 13.18 -2.83
CA ILE A 25 10.73 13.11 -4.08
C ILE A 25 10.33 14.27 -5.00
N THR A 26 9.04 14.57 -5.13
CA THR A 26 8.54 15.66 -5.96
C THR A 26 8.99 17.03 -5.44
N GLU A 27 9.03 17.22 -4.13
CA GLU A 27 9.56 18.44 -3.49
C GLU A 27 11.05 18.65 -3.81
N LEU A 28 11.86 17.60 -3.65
CA LEU A 28 13.31 17.67 -3.86
C LEU A 28 13.71 17.69 -5.33
N TRP A 29 12.84 17.19 -6.20
CA TRP A 29 13.10 17.11 -7.64
C TRP A 29 11.85 17.48 -8.46
N PRO A 30 11.47 18.76 -8.50
CA PRO A 30 10.19 19.22 -9.11
C PRO A 30 10.06 18.92 -10.61
N GLU A 31 11.17 18.75 -11.33
CA GLU A 31 11.16 18.48 -12.78
C GLU A 31 10.96 16.98 -13.09
N LEU A 32 10.91 16.12 -12.07
CA LEU A 32 10.79 14.68 -12.23
C LEU A 32 9.32 14.25 -12.16
N GLU A 33 8.82 13.74 -13.27
CA GLU A 33 7.50 13.09 -13.33
C GLU A 33 7.65 11.63 -12.83
N LEU A 34 6.96 11.30 -11.72
CA LEU A 34 7.01 9.98 -11.09
C LEU A 34 5.87 9.10 -11.58
N PHE A 35 6.19 7.87 -11.97
CA PHE A 35 5.24 6.82 -12.31
C PHE A 35 5.38 5.64 -11.36
N SER A 36 4.30 5.31 -10.68
CA SER A 36 4.24 4.11 -9.84
C SER A 36 3.97 2.89 -10.70
N THR A 37 4.63 1.78 -10.34
CA THR A 37 4.46 0.49 -11.01
C THR A 37 4.33 -0.62 -9.99
N TYR A 38 3.36 -1.50 -10.20
CA TYR A 38 3.20 -2.74 -9.48
C TYR A 38 3.56 -3.91 -10.39
N ALA A 39 4.53 -4.70 -9.97
CA ALA A 39 4.98 -5.86 -10.72
C ALA A 39 5.53 -6.93 -9.78
N SER A 40 5.47 -8.17 -10.23
CA SER A 40 6.15 -9.31 -9.61
C SER A 40 6.63 -10.28 -10.70
N THR A 41 7.53 -11.16 -10.34
CA THR A 41 8.02 -12.20 -11.27
C THR A 41 6.88 -13.09 -11.77
N GLU A 42 5.91 -13.38 -10.91
CA GLU A 42 4.74 -14.20 -11.21
C GLU A 42 3.85 -13.59 -12.28
N MET A 43 3.72 -12.27 -12.30
CA MET A 43 2.89 -11.55 -13.30
C MET A 43 3.50 -11.57 -14.70
N GLN A 44 4.83 -11.67 -14.81
CA GLN A 44 5.61 -11.56 -16.06
C GLN A 44 5.34 -10.25 -16.84
N THR A 45 4.73 -9.28 -16.23
CA THR A 45 4.42 -7.96 -16.77
C THR A 45 4.31 -6.96 -15.60
N SER A 46 3.91 -5.74 -15.91
CA SER A 46 3.73 -4.68 -14.91
C SER A 46 2.39 -3.96 -15.07
N ILE A 47 1.86 -3.51 -13.96
CA ILE A 47 0.67 -2.66 -13.87
C ILE A 47 1.15 -1.26 -13.54
N THR A 48 1.30 -0.42 -14.56
CA THR A 48 1.99 0.87 -14.51
C THR A 48 1.02 2.02 -14.72
N GLU A 49 1.23 3.13 -14.02
CA GLU A 49 0.48 4.38 -14.19
C GLU A 49 0.61 4.94 -15.61
N CYS A 50 -0.40 5.71 -16.01
CA CYS A 50 -0.31 6.65 -17.12
C CYS A 50 -0.03 8.06 -16.60
N GLY A 51 0.17 9.04 -17.49
CA GLY A 51 0.43 10.45 -17.13
C GLY A 51 -0.71 11.18 -16.39
N HIS A 52 -1.82 10.50 -16.10
CA HIS A 52 -2.88 11.02 -15.22
C HIS A 52 -2.77 10.54 -13.77
N HIS A 53 -1.81 9.68 -13.46
CA HIS A 53 -1.48 9.22 -12.11
C HIS A 53 -2.68 8.74 -11.27
N CYS A 54 -3.63 8.07 -11.92
CA CYS A 54 -4.87 7.63 -11.30
C CYS A 54 -4.97 6.10 -11.17
N GLY A 55 -3.85 5.47 -10.83
CA GLY A 55 -3.65 4.03 -10.67
C GLY A 55 -2.99 3.37 -11.87
N GLY A 56 -2.39 2.22 -11.61
CA GLY A 56 -1.72 1.41 -12.63
C GLY A 56 -2.72 0.68 -13.52
N HIS A 57 -2.56 0.77 -14.82
CA HIS A 57 -3.40 0.08 -15.79
C HIS A 57 -3.04 -1.40 -15.91
N VAL A 58 -4.04 -2.28 -15.78
CA VAL A 58 -3.87 -3.72 -16.03
C VAL A 58 -3.68 -3.95 -17.54
N PRO A 59 -2.60 -4.62 -17.96
CA PRO A 59 -2.42 -5.06 -19.34
C PRO A 59 -3.34 -6.28 -19.62
N ALA A 60 -4.57 -6.02 -20.05
CA ALA A 60 -5.64 -7.02 -20.16
C ALA A 60 -5.40 -8.10 -21.22
N ASP A 61 -4.43 -7.90 -22.08
CA ASP A 61 -3.92 -8.88 -23.05
C ASP A 61 -2.91 -9.88 -22.45
N MET A 62 -2.35 -9.56 -21.26
CA MET A 62 -1.34 -10.39 -20.57
C MET A 62 -1.84 -10.93 -19.23
N LEU A 63 -2.76 -10.22 -18.57
CA LEU A 63 -3.27 -10.57 -17.25
C LEU A 63 -4.80 -10.43 -17.18
N LEU A 64 -5.46 -11.43 -16.60
CA LEU A 64 -6.75 -11.27 -15.96
C LEU A 64 -6.51 -11.01 -14.46
N VAL A 65 -7.09 -9.93 -13.93
CA VAL A 65 -6.98 -9.54 -12.53
C VAL A 65 -8.34 -9.54 -11.87
N GLU A 66 -8.42 -10.18 -10.72
CA GLU A 66 -9.57 -10.19 -9.82
C GLU A 66 -9.14 -9.58 -8.47
N LEU A 67 -10.04 -8.86 -7.80
CA LEU A 67 -9.85 -8.51 -6.39
C LEU A 67 -10.84 -9.31 -5.55
N LEU A 68 -10.32 -10.08 -4.61
CA LEU A 68 -11.13 -11.02 -3.83
C LEU A 68 -11.09 -10.70 -2.33
N HIS A 69 -12.25 -10.88 -1.71
CA HIS A 69 -12.40 -10.90 -0.25
C HIS A 69 -11.80 -12.19 0.36
N GLU A 70 -11.73 -12.25 1.68
CA GLU A 70 -11.24 -13.43 2.42
C GLU A 70 -11.99 -14.73 2.07
N GLN A 71 -13.28 -14.63 1.79
CA GLN A 71 -14.12 -15.78 1.38
C GLN A 71 -14.04 -16.09 -0.12
N ASN A 72 -13.09 -15.51 -0.84
CA ASN A 72 -12.90 -15.65 -2.30
C ASN A 72 -14.04 -15.10 -3.16
N ASN A 73 -14.89 -14.25 -2.62
CA ASN A 73 -15.89 -13.51 -3.38
C ASN A 73 -15.27 -12.23 -3.95
N PRO A 74 -15.66 -11.80 -5.16
CA PRO A 74 -15.23 -10.51 -5.71
C PRO A 74 -15.63 -9.35 -4.78
N VAL A 75 -14.72 -8.38 -4.62
CA VAL A 75 -15.02 -7.16 -3.88
C VAL A 75 -15.63 -6.12 -4.81
N PRO A 76 -16.56 -5.27 -4.31
CA PRO A 76 -17.06 -4.12 -5.05
C PRO A 76 -15.94 -3.16 -5.44
N GLU A 77 -16.15 -2.40 -6.52
CA GLU A 77 -15.23 -1.32 -6.92
C GLU A 77 -15.01 -0.33 -5.78
N GLY A 78 -13.75 0.08 -5.59
CA GLY A 78 -13.35 1.01 -4.56
C GLY A 78 -13.14 0.38 -3.17
N GLN A 79 -13.34 -0.91 -3.02
CA GLN A 79 -13.03 -1.63 -1.79
C GLN A 79 -11.69 -2.37 -1.90
N GLU A 80 -11.08 -2.61 -0.75
CA GLU A 80 -9.85 -3.39 -0.62
C GLU A 80 -10.09 -4.85 -0.92
N GLY A 81 -9.20 -5.46 -1.73
CA GLY A 81 -9.25 -6.88 -2.04
C GLY A 81 -7.87 -7.44 -2.31
N GLU A 82 -7.72 -8.75 -2.08
CA GLU A 82 -6.51 -9.49 -2.45
C GLU A 82 -6.42 -9.58 -3.97
N VAL A 83 -5.28 -9.16 -4.51
CA VAL A 83 -5.00 -9.25 -5.95
C VAL A 83 -4.80 -10.72 -6.33
N VAL A 84 -5.63 -11.19 -7.23
CA VAL A 84 -5.58 -12.53 -7.79
C VAL A 84 -5.35 -12.43 -9.29
N ILE A 85 -4.36 -13.12 -9.80
CA ILE A 85 -3.96 -13.01 -11.20
C ILE A 85 -4.10 -14.34 -11.95
N THR A 86 -4.48 -14.25 -13.21
CA THR A 86 -4.36 -15.31 -14.19
C THR A 86 -3.50 -14.81 -15.34
N THR A 87 -2.38 -15.48 -15.60
CA THR A 87 -1.48 -15.11 -16.70
C THR A 87 -2.01 -15.62 -18.04
N LEU A 88 -1.95 -14.78 -19.07
CA LEU A 88 -2.41 -15.10 -20.41
C LEU A 88 -1.22 -15.32 -21.34
N GLY A 89 -1.28 -16.34 -22.18
CA GLY A 89 -0.24 -16.65 -23.16
C GLY A 89 1.06 -17.26 -22.60
N VAL A 90 1.16 -17.44 -21.30
CA VAL A 90 2.33 -18.06 -20.65
C VAL A 90 2.28 -19.57 -20.80
N ARG A 91 3.39 -20.17 -21.32
CA ARG A 91 3.47 -21.62 -21.57
C ARG A 91 4.30 -22.38 -20.55
N GLY A 92 5.36 -21.78 -20.01
CA GLY A 92 6.29 -22.46 -19.10
C GLY A 92 5.69 -22.72 -17.73
N MET A 93 5.09 -21.71 -17.12
CA MET A 93 4.41 -21.78 -15.81
C MET A 93 3.16 -20.89 -15.84
N PRO A 94 2.07 -21.35 -16.46
CA PRO A 94 0.83 -20.58 -16.44
C PRO A 94 0.24 -20.56 -15.04
N LEU A 95 -0.15 -19.37 -14.59
CA LEU A 95 -0.82 -19.19 -13.30
C LEU A 95 -2.31 -19.00 -13.53
N LEU A 96 -3.11 -19.79 -12.82
CA LEU A 96 -4.56 -19.70 -12.83
C LEU A 96 -5.05 -19.30 -11.44
N ARG A 97 -5.67 -18.11 -11.35
CA ARG A 97 -6.19 -17.54 -10.10
C ARG A 97 -5.17 -17.57 -8.95
N PHE A 98 -3.93 -17.18 -9.28
CA PHE A 98 -2.84 -17.10 -8.31
C PHE A 98 -3.06 -15.93 -7.35
N LYS A 99 -3.09 -16.21 -6.05
CA LYS A 99 -3.19 -15.22 -4.99
C LYS A 99 -1.83 -14.62 -4.70
N THR A 100 -1.70 -13.32 -4.94
CA THR A 100 -0.41 -12.64 -4.73
C THR A 100 -0.12 -12.36 -3.25
N GLY A 101 -1.16 -12.35 -2.44
CA GLY A 101 -1.10 -11.89 -1.04
C GLY A 101 -1.12 -10.36 -0.90
N ASP A 102 -1.03 -9.61 -1.99
CA ASP A 102 -1.05 -8.15 -1.97
C ASP A 102 -2.49 -7.63 -1.97
N ILE A 103 -2.75 -6.58 -1.20
CA ILE A 103 -4.06 -5.93 -1.09
C ILE A 103 -4.03 -4.63 -1.87
N CYS A 104 -4.98 -4.44 -2.77
CA CYS A 104 -5.17 -3.23 -3.56
C CYS A 104 -6.63 -2.81 -3.62
N ILE A 105 -6.87 -1.62 -4.17
CA ILE A 105 -8.20 -1.12 -4.56
C ILE A 105 -8.25 -1.08 -6.08
N ALA A 106 -9.35 -1.56 -6.68
CA ALA A 106 -9.58 -1.46 -8.11
C ALA A 106 -10.49 -0.30 -8.45
N ARG A 107 -10.22 0.30 -9.62
CA ARG A 107 -11.11 1.23 -10.30
C ARG A 107 -11.33 0.78 -11.73
N THR A 108 -12.57 0.82 -12.15
CA THR A 108 -13.00 0.53 -13.51
C THR A 108 -13.37 1.82 -14.25
N GLY A 109 -13.90 1.69 -15.46
CA GLY A 109 -14.30 2.82 -16.26
C GLY A 109 -13.15 3.53 -17.00
N ARG A 110 -13.54 4.49 -17.84
CA ARG A 110 -12.62 5.17 -18.76
C ARG A 110 -11.68 6.10 -18.01
N CYS A 111 -10.39 5.92 -18.21
CA CYS A 111 -9.36 6.86 -17.78
C CYS A 111 -9.29 8.06 -18.74
N ALA A 112 -8.86 9.22 -18.22
CA ALA A 112 -8.61 10.40 -19.06
C ALA A 112 -7.54 10.17 -20.15
N CYS A 113 -6.65 9.18 -19.99
CA CYS A 113 -5.72 8.74 -21.01
C CYS A 113 -6.39 7.97 -22.18
N GLY A 114 -7.69 7.71 -22.11
CA GLY A 114 -8.48 7.01 -23.12
C GLY A 114 -8.65 5.50 -22.90
N ARG A 115 -7.82 4.87 -22.04
CA ARG A 115 -7.93 3.43 -21.73
C ARG A 115 -9.14 3.13 -20.87
N THR A 116 -9.68 1.92 -21.02
CA THR A 116 -10.84 1.40 -20.28
C THR A 116 -10.48 0.20 -19.41
N THR A 117 -9.20 -0.21 -19.40
CA THR A 117 -8.74 -1.31 -18.57
C THR A 117 -8.83 -0.96 -17.09
N MET A 118 -9.04 -1.98 -16.24
CA MET A 118 -8.99 -1.84 -14.79
C MET A 118 -7.69 -1.15 -14.35
N ARG A 119 -7.78 -0.34 -13.32
CA ARG A 119 -6.62 0.29 -12.68
C ARG A 119 -6.56 -0.14 -11.24
N LEU A 120 -5.34 -0.42 -10.76
CA LEU A 120 -5.08 -0.75 -9.37
C LEU A 120 -4.41 0.43 -8.64
N SER A 121 -4.74 0.58 -7.38
CA SER A 121 -3.98 1.43 -6.45
C SER A 121 -2.57 0.88 -6.25
N SER A 122 -1.71 1.64 -5.57
CA SER A 122 -0.54 1.07 -4.93
C SER A 122 -0.95 -0.05 -3.97
N VAL A 123 -0.01 -0.95 -3.68
CA VAL A 123 -0.21 -2.01 -2.68
C VAL A 123 -0.39 -1.36 -1.31
N ILE A 124 -1.54 -1.60 -0.68
CA ILE A 124 -1.89 -1.09 0.66
C ILE A 124 -1.14 -1.87 1.73
N GLY A 125 -0.94 -3.17 1.48
CA GLY A 125 -0.25 -4.07 2.39
C GLY A 125 -0.36 -5.51 1.91
N ARG A 126 0.14 -6.43 2.75
CA ARG A 126 0.06 -7.86 2.47
C ARG A 126 -0.87 -8.56 3.44
N ARG A 127 -1.68 -9.47 2.94
CA ARG A 127 -2.62 -10.26 3.72
C ARG A 127 -1.97 -10.97 4.91
N GLY A 128 -0.78 -11.55 4.72
CA GLY A 128 -0.02 -12.21 5.78
C GLY A 128 0.60 -11.26 6.81
N GLN A 129 0.53 -9.95 6.60
CA GLN A 129 1.07 -8.91 7.49
C GLN A 129 -0.04 -8.03 8.08
N MET A 130 -1.28 -8.44 7.94
CA MET A 130 -2.43 -7.73 8.48
C MET A 130 -2.43 -7.79 10.02
N ILE A 131 -2.57 -6.63 10.66
CA ILE A 131 -2.61 -6.46 12.11
C ILE A 131 -4.06 -6.19 12.51
N LYS A 132 -4.61 -7.00 13.42
CA LYS A 132 -5.97 -6.82 13.96
C LYS A 132 -5.91 -6.17 15.34
N PHE A 133 -5.93 -4.85 15.39
CA PHE A 133 -5.81 -4.08 16.63
C PHE A 133 -7.16 -3.46 17.03
N LYS A 134 -7.73 -3.90 18.16
CA LYS A 134 -8.98 -3.36 18.75
C LYS A 134 -10.12 -3.16 17.73
N GLY A 135 -10.32 -4.14 16.84
CA GLY A 135 -11.37 -4.09 15.83
C GLY A 135 -11.03 -3.29 14.56
N THR A 136 -9.83 -2.72 14.50
CA THR A 136 -9.31 -2.04 13.30
C THR A 136 -8.31 -2.94 12.59
N THR A 137 -8.41 -3.04 11.28
CA THR A 137 -7.41 -3.69 10.43
C THR A 137 -6.37 -2.68 10.01
N LEU A 138 -5.11 -3.01 10.22
CA LEU A 138 -3.95 -2.17 9.88
C LEU A 138 -2.95 -2.98 9.06
N TYR A 139 -2.18 -2.28 8.27
CA TYR A 139 -1.04 -2.83 7.55
C TYR A 139 0.24 -2.08 7.93
N PRO A 140 1.40 -2.76 8.01
CA PRO A 140 2.66 -2.12 8.40
C PRO A 140 2.99 -0.81 7.67
N PRO A 141 2.78 -0.67 6.35
CA PRO A 141 3.06 0.59 5.66
C PRO A 141 2.36 1.81 6.25
N ALA A 142 1.11 1.67 6.69
CA ALA A 142 0.38 2.77 7.33
C ALA A 142 0.99 3.21 8.66
N LEU A 143 1.62 2.28 9.40
CA LEU A 143 2.31 2.59 10.65
C LEU A 143 3.64 3.28 10.39
N TYR A 144 4.37 2.86 9.36
CA TYR A 144 5.63 3.49 8.94
C TYR A 144 5.40 4.93 8.51
N ASP A 145 4.38 5.16 7.65
CA ASP A 145 4.04 6.51 7.20
C ASP A 145 3.76 7.47 8.35
N VAL A 146 3.06 7.00 9.39
CA VAL A 146 2.83 7.82 10.58
C VAL A 146 4.14 8.17 11.28
N LEU A 147 5.03 7.18 11.54
CA LEU A 147 6.27 7.39 12.30
C LEU A 147 7.26 8.26 11.57
N GLU A 148 7.38 8.11 10.25
CA GLU A 148 8.30 8.87 9.41
C GLU A 148 7.92 10.35 9.31
N ASN A 149 6.66 10.69 9.61
CA ASN A 149 6.15 12.07 9.61
C ASN A 149 6.17 12.75 10.99
N ILE A 150 6.65 12.08 12.06
CA ILE A 150 6.74 12.69 13.40
C ILE A 150 8.13 13.28 13.60
N PRO A 151 8.26 14.63 13.73
CA PRO A 151 9.55 15.26 13.99
C PRO A 151 10.18 14.75 15.30
N GLY A 152 11.44 14.32 15.22
CA GLY A 152 12.18 13.80 16.38
C GLY A 152 12.18 12.26 16.47
N VAL A 153 11.45 11.54 15.64
CA VAL A 153 11.62 10.10 15.44
C VAL A 153 12.80 9.90 14.50
N ASN A 154 13.89 9.30 15.01
CA ASN A 154 15.10 9.04 14.22
C ASN A 154 15.14 7.60 13.68
N ASN A 155 14.67 6.65 14.49
CA ASN A 155 14.49 5.25 14.13
C ASN A 155 13.40 4.63 15.01
N TYR A 156 12.89 3.47 14.61
CA TYR A 156 11.83 2.79 15.36
C TYR A 156 11.84 1.28 15.11
N ILE A 157 11.25 0.56 16.06
CA ILE A 157 10.86 -0.84 15.91
C ILE A 157 9.36 -0.93 16.25
N ILE A 158 8.60 -1.61 15.43
CA ILE A 158 7.20 -1.92 15.68
C ILE A 158 7.13 -3.40 16.06
N GLU A 159 6.77 -3.67 17.30
CA GLU A 159 6.55 -5.02 17.79
C GLU A 159 5.06 -5.30 17.82
N VAL A 160 4.65 -6.43 17.23
CA VAL A 160 3.26 -6.88 17.21
C VAL A 160 3.17 -8.20 17.93
N PHE A 161 2.32 -8.26 18.95
CA PHE A 161 2.08 -9.45 19.75
C PHE A 161 0.61 -9.85 19.63
N THR A 162 0.35 -11.11 19.32
CA THR A 162 -1.03 -11.61 19.37
C THR A 162 -1.40 -11.95 20.80
N GLY A 163 -2.34 -11.23 21.35
CA GLY A 163 -2.85 -11.44 22.71
C GLY A 163 -3.70 -12.72 22.82
N SER A 164 -3.90 -13.18 24.06
CA SER A 164 -4.68 -14.40 24.37
C SER A 164 -6.14 -14.37 23.88
N LEU A 165 -6.67 -13.18 23.60
CA LEU A 165 -8.03 -12.96 23.08
C LEU A 165 -8.07 -12.85 21.54
N GLY A 166 -6.96 -13.14 20.84
CA GLY A 166 -6.88 -13.08 19.39
C GLY A 166 -6.86 -11.65 18.81
N THR A 167 -6.63 -10.64 19.66
CA THR A 167 -6.37 -9.26 19.24
C THR A 167 -4.88 -8.97 19.34
N ASP A 168 -4.35 -8.26 18.34
CA ASP A 168 -2.94 -7.87 18.36
C ASP A 168 -2.71 -6.68 19.28
N GLN A 169 -1.53 -6.63 19.89
CA GLN A 169 -0.99 -5.49 20.63
C GLN A 169 0.17 -4.91 19.83
N ILE A 170 0.24 -3.59 19.79
CA ILE A 170 1.30 -2.87 19.08
C ILE A 170 2.12 -2.10 20.11
N VAL A 171 3.42 -2.36 20.13
CA VAL A 171 4.40 -1.65 20.93
C VAL A 171 5.38 -0.96 20.00
N LEU A 172 5.57 0.33 20.19
CA LEU A 172 6.53 1.14 19.44
C LEU A 172 7.77 1.37 20.30
N ARG A 173 8.92 0.98 19.81
CA ARG A 173 10.22 1.39 20.38
C ARG A 173 10.80 2.49 19.53
N ILE A 174 10.91 3.68 20.08
CA ILE A 174 11.29 4.88 19.35
C ILE A 174 12.69 5.32 19.76
N GLY A 175 13.58 5.45 18.76
CA GLY A 175 14.87 6.11 18.93
C GLY A 175 14.75 7.60 18.70
N SER A 176 14.91 8.37 19.77
CA SER A 176 14.79 9.84 19.75
C SER A 176 15.73 10.50 20.77
N THR A 177 16.07 11.75 20.52
CA THR A 177 16.70 12.62 21.53
C THR A 177 15.68 13.19 22.51
N ARG A 178 14.39 13.22 22.15
CA ARG A 178 13.27 13.58 23.00
C ARG A 178 12.82 12.35 23.78
N ARG A 179 12.75 12.47 25.13
CA ARG A 179 12.35 11.36 26.03
C ARG A 179 11.34 11.81 27.08
N ASP A 180 10.58 12.83 26.75
CA ASP A 180 9.60 13.43 27.66
C ASP A 180 8.18 12.83 27.39
N GLU A 181 7.34 12.88 28.40
CA GLU A 181 5.94 12.40 28.32
C GLU A 181 5.11 13.16 27.26
N ALA A 182 5.50 14.40 26.96
CA ALA A 182 4.81 15.20 25.94
C ALA A 182 5.06 14.62 24.54
N PHE A 183 6.27 14.12 24.29
CA PHE A 183 6.60 13.47 23.03
C PHE A 183 5.90 12.12 22.87
N GLU A 184 5.85 11.32 23.93
CA GLU A 184 5.07 10.07 23.92
C GLU A 184 3.60 10.34 23.62
N LYS A 185 3.02 11.37 24.24
CA LYS A 185 1.65 11.79 23.98
C LYS A 185 1.45 12.25 22.52
N GLU A 186 2.39 13.04 21.98
CA GLU A 186 2.37 13.50 20.60
C GLU A 186 2.32 12.33 19.61
N ILE A 187 3.13 11.29 19.84
CA ILE A 187 3.13 10.08 19.04
C ILE A 187 1.76 9.40 19.10
N LYS A 188 1.26 9.14 20.31
CA LYS A 188 -0.06 8.48 20.51
C LYS A 188 -1.21 9.25 19.87
N ASP A 189 -1.21 10.57 19.99
CA ASP A 189 -2.25 11.42 19.41
C ASP A 189 -2.17 11.46 17.89
N THR A 190 -0.96 11.44 17.32
CA THR A 190 -0.75 11.35 15.87
C THR A 190 -1.27 10.01 15.34
N PHE A 191 -0.96 8.90 15.99
CA PHE A 191 -1.49 7.59 15.63
C PHE A 191 -3.02 7.54 15.70
N ARG A 192 -3.63 8.11 16.74
CA ARG A 192 -5.11 8.20 16.86
C ARG A 192 -5.72 8.96 15.70
N SER A 193 -5.11 10.08 15.31
CA SER A 193 -5.64 10.94 14.26
C SER A 193 -5.51 10.31 12.86
N LYS A 194 -4.42 9.60 12.58
CA LYS A 194 -4.09 9.06 11.26
C LYS A 194 -4.64 7.66 11.03
N VAL A 195 -4.44 6.76 11.99
CA VAL A 195 -4.79 5.34 11.84
C VAL A 195 -5.79 4.83 12.89
N ARG A 196 -6.36 5.74 13.70
CA ARG A 196 -7.41 5.48 14.69
C ARG A 196 -7.03 4.48 15.78
N VAL A 197 -5.73 4.29 16.03
CA VAL A 197 -5.22 3.42 17.08
C VAL A 197 -4.29 4.19 18.00
N ALA A 198 -4.07 3.68 19.20
CA ALA A 198 -3.11 4.19 20.16
C ALA A 198 -2.22 3.03 20.62
N PRO A 199 -1.03 2.89 20.06
CA PRO A 199 -0.07 1.88 20.47
C PRO A 199 0.55 2.23 21.83
N GLU A 200 1.24 1.25 22.44
CA GLU A 200 2.19 1.52 23.52
C GLU A 200 3.49 2.10 22.92
N VAL A 201 4.09 3.07 23.60
CA VAL A 201 5.31 3.78 23.16
C VAL A 201 6.37 3.68 24.25
#